data_676e38fd752de5a52b1ac434a3d3340a
#
_entry.id   676e38fd752de5a52b1ac434a3d3340a
#
_cell.length_a   1.000
_cell.length_b   1.000
_cell.length_c   1.000
_cell.angle_alpha   90.00
_cell.angle_beta   90.00
_cell.angle_gamma   90.00
#
_symmetry.space_group_name_H-M   'P 1'
#
loop_
_entity.id
_entity.type
_entity.pdbx_description
1 polymer ?
#
loop_
_entity_poly.entity_id
_entity_poly.type
_entity_poly.pdbx_seq_one_letter_code
_entity_poly.pdbx_strand_id
1 'polypeptide(L)'
;RVNVDATGQVTLGQWKLSLRERLMLDARADEVNLLETNKVDYTLRSRLQAVYAIPNQPLNIVAKIELFNTLNALYYGQYISELRPEIGLQWKVNKKNTLNLAYRYNYKYDRKITMLDNGNAALTHSYIHKHVMLLTYKFDW
;
A
#
# COMPACT_ATOMS: atom_id res chain seq x y z
N ARG A 1 -9.86 10.67 -8.82
CA ARG A 1 -9.66 9.35 -8.21
C ARG A 1 -10.92 8.85 -7.53
N VAL A 2 -11.31 7.61 -7.77
CA VAL A 2 -12.41 6.91 -7.08
C VAL A 2 -11.82 5.72 -6.34
N ASN A 3 -12.30 5.47 -5.10
CA ASN A 3 -11.88 4.32 -4.31
C ASN A 3 -13.10 3.52 -3.85
N VAL A 4 -13.01 2.20 -3.95
CA VAL A 4 -13.99 1.27 -3.39
C VAL A 4 -13.27 0.39 -2.37
N ASP A 5 -13.76 0.35 -1.13
CA ASP A 5 -13.15 -0.38 -0.02
C ASP A 5 -14.04 -1.51 0.48
N ALA A 6 -13.43 -2.66 0.74
CA ALA A 6 -14.02 -3.77 1.50
C ALA A 6 -13.08 -4.11 2.67
N THR A 7 -13.62 -4.30 3.87
CA THR A 7 -12.83 -4.65 5.05
C THR A 7 -13.51 -5.76 5.82
N GLY A 8 -12.76 -6.86 6.05
CA GLY A 8 -13.13 -7.95 6.95
C GLY A 8 -12.22 -7.94 8.18
N GLN A 9 -12.78 -8.32 9.35
CA GLN A 9 -12.03 -8.36 10.59
C GLN A 9 -12.53 -9.51 11.47
N VAL A 10 -11.57 -10.17 12.15
CA VAL A 10 -11.83 -11.22 13.13
C VAL A 10 -10.95 -11.01 14.37
N THR A 11 -11.50 -11.30 15.54
CA THR A 11 -10.78 -11.25 16.82
C THR A 11 -10.72 -12.64 17.42
N LEU A 12 -9.52 -13.11 17.74
CA LEU A 12 -9.20 -14.42 18.29
C LEU A 12 -8.35 -14.25 19.54
N GLY A 13 -8.97 -14.18 20.72
CA GLY A 13 -8.27 -13.89 21.98
C GLY A 13 -7.57 -12.53 21.94
N GLN A 14 -6.25 -12.51 22.09
CA GLN A 14 -5.42 -11.30 22.01
C GLN A 14 -5.08 -10.85 20.57
N TRP A 15 -5.43 -11.66 19.58
CA TRP A 15 -5.16 -11.37 18.19
C TRP A 15 -6.35 -10.70 17.52
N LYS A 16 -6.10 -9.64 16.78
CA LYS A 16 -7.04 -8.99 15.88
C LYS A 16 -6.46 -9.02 14.47
N LEU A 17 -7.11 -9.77 13.59
CA LEU A 17 -6.73 -9.89 12.20
C LEU A 17 -7.70 -9.06 11.34
N SER A 18 -7.19 -8.34 10.36
CA SER A 18 -8.01 -7.60 9.42
C SER A 18 -7.45 -7.70 8.00
N LEU A 19 -8.35 -7.90 7.05
CA LEU A 19 -8.07 -7.84 5.61
C LEU A 19 -8.85 -6.67 5.04
N ARG A 20 -8.17 -5.81 4.29
CA ARG A 20 -8.79 -4.71 3.54
C ARG A 20 -8.37 -4.77 2.10
N GLU A 21 -9.36 -4.81 1.23
CA GLU A 21 -9.20 -4.67 -0.21
C GLU A 21 -9.67 -3.27 -0.63
N ARG A 22 -8.87 -2.60 -1.45
CA ARG A 22 -9.20 -1.31 -2.01
C ARG A 22 -8.95 -1.31 -3.51
N LEU A 23 -10.00 -1.14 -4.28
CA LEU A 23 -9.89 -0.85 -5.70
C LEU A 23 -9.77 0.67 -5.89
N MET A 24 -8.69 1.11 -6.51
CA MET A 24 -8.40 2.51 -6.84
C MET A 24 -8.50 2.71 -8.35
N LEU A 25 -9.29 3.70 -8.74
CA LEU A 25 -9.50 4.13 -10.12
C LEU A 25 -8.91 5.54 -10.25
N ASP A 26 -7.81 5.66 -10.98
CA ASP A 26 -7.15 6.94 -11.25
C ASP A 26 -7.33 7.30 -12.73
N ALA A 27 -8.20 8.27 -13.00
CA ALA A 27 -8.28 8.87 -14.32
C ALA A 27 -7.24 9.99 -14.43
N ARG A 28 -6.29 9.88 -15.36
CA ARG A 28 -5.34 10.92 -15.70
C ARG A 28 -5.71 11.48 -17.05
N ALA A 29 -5.91 12.80 -17.11
CA ALA A 29 -5.93 13.54 -18.35
C ALA A 29 -4.49 14.00 -18.62
N ASP A 30 -3.75 13.29 -19.46
CA ASP A 30 -2.46 13.78 -19.94
C ASP A 30 -2.72 14.77 -21.09
N GLU A 31 -2.49 16.04 -20.81
CA GLU A 31 -2.69 17.15 -21.79
C GLU A 31 -1.71 17.12 -22.98
N VAL A 32 -0.76 16.18 -23.03
CA VAL A 32 0.41 16.29 -23.93
C VAL A 32 0.30 15.45 -25.20
N ASN A 33 -0.62 14.48 -25.32
CA ASN A 33 -0.73 13.67 -26.53
C ASN A 33 -2.18 13.56 -27.03
N LEU A 34 -2.47 14.22 -28.13
CA LEU A 34 -3.74 14.16 -28.87
C LEU A 34 -4.15 12.76 -29.38
N LEU A 35 -3.32 11.73 -29.16
CA LEU A 35 -3.52 10.34 -29.59
C LEU A 35 -3.73 9.36 -28.43
N GLU A 36 -3.54 9.76 -27.17
CA GLU A 36 -3.79 8.90 -26.01
C GLU A 36 -5.13 9.28 -25.37
N THR A 37 -6.14 8.49 -25.65
CA THR A 37 -7.44 8.48 -24.96
C THR A 37 -7.25 8.40 -23.45
N ASN A 38 -8.08 9.10 -22.68
CA ASN A 38 -8.17 9.12 -21.22
C ASN A 38 -7.77 7.78 -20.59
N LYS A 39 -6.58 7.73 -19.97
CA LYS A 39 -6.07 6.53 -19.37
C LYS A 39 -6.61 6.40 -17.95
N VAL A 40 -7.37 5.37 -17.69
CA VAL A 40 -7.82 5.01 -16.35
C VAL A 40 -6.91 3.91 -15.81
N ASP A 41 -6.17 4.20 -14.76
CA ASP A 41 -5.33 3.22 -14.08
C ASP A 41 -6.14 2.52 -12.97
N TYR A 42 -6.14 1.19 -13.01
CA TYR A 42 -6.78 0.35 -11.99
C TYR A 42 -5.71 -0.27 -11.10
N THR A 43 -5.79 -0.01 -9.81
CA THR A 43 -4.90 -0.61 -8.82
C THR A 43 -5.70 -1.27 -7.71
N LEU A 44 -5.46 -2.55 -7.48
CA LEU A 44 -5.95 -3.26 -6.30
C LEU A 44 -4.91 -3.19 -5.20
N ARG A 45 -5.31 -2.62 -4.05
CA ARG A 45 -4.48 -2.59 -2.85
C ARG A 45 -5.06 -3.53 -1.80
N SER A 46 -4.30 -4.59 -1.52
CA SER A 46 -4.63 -5.57 -0.50
C SER A 46 -3.80 -5.29 0.76
N ARG A 47 -4.45 -5.19 1.92
CA ARG A 47 -3.79 -5.00 3.21
C ARG A 47 -4.20 -6.11 4.16
N LEU A 48 -3.24 -6.90 4.61
CA LEU A 48 -3.39 -7.79 5.75
C LEU A 48 -2.72 -7.16 6.97
N GLN A 49 -3.44 -7.13 8.10
CA GLN A 49 -2.92 -6.60 9.36
C GLN A 49 -3.23 -7.56 10.49
N ALA A 50 -2.23 -7.80 11.33
CA ALA A 50 -2.34 -8.51 12.59
C ALA A 50 -1.96 -7.57 13.74
N VAL A 51 -2.79 -7.52 14.77
CA VAL A 51 -2.53 -6.78 16.00
C VAL A 51 -2.57 -7.78 17.16
N TYR A 52 -1.50 -7.84 17.93
CA TYR A 52 -1.40 -8.64 19.13
C TYR A 52 -1.44 -7.72 20.36
N ALA A 53 -2.47 -7.85 21.18
CA ALA A 53 -2.57 -7.13 22.44
C ALA A 53 -1.76 -7.86 23.52
N ILE A 54 -0.73 -7.22 24.07
CA ILE A 54 0.07 -7.80 25.14
C ILE A 54 -0.76 -7.83 26.43
N PRO A 55 -0.97 -9.01 27.05
CA PRO A 55 -1.79 -9.11 28.25
C PRO A 55 -1.26 -8.21 29.38
N ASN A 56 -2.18 -7.55 30.08
CA ASN A 56 -1.89 -6.66 31.21
C ASN A 56 -0.97 -5.47 30.90
N GLN A 57 -0.81 -5.12 29.61
CA GLN A 57 0.01 -3.99 29.16
C GLN A 57 -0.79 -3.09 28.22
N PRO A 58 -0.59 -1.78 28.27
CA PRO A 58 -1.21 -0.85 27.32
C PRO A 58 -0.48 -0.85 25.96
N LEU A 59 0.12 -1.96 25.57
CA LEU A 59 0.99 -2.11 24.42
C LEU A 59 0.47 -3.18 23.46
N ASN A 60 0.44 -2.87 22.19
CA ASN A 60 0.11 -3.81 21.11
C ASN A 60 1.29 -3.92 20.14
N ILE A 61 1.53 -5.12 19.63
CA ILE A 61 2.41 -5.35 18.48
C ILE A 61 1.54 -5.33 17.22
N VAL A 62 1.96 -4.59 16.20
CA VAL A 62 1.25 -4.46 14.94
C VAL A 62 2.14 -4.95 13.82
N ALA A 63 1.69 -5.94 13.07
CA ALA A 63 2.32 -6.37 11.83
C ALA A 63 1.35 -6.12 10.68
N LYS A 64 1.84 -5.57 9.57
CA LYS A 64 1.03 -5.23 8.41
C LYS A 64 1.80 -5.50 7.13
N ILE A 65 1.11 -6.00 6.12
CA ILE A 65 1.63 -6.13 4.77
C ILE A 65 0.63 -5.53 3.78
N GLU A 66 1.12 -4.70 2.88
CA GLU A 66 0.33 -4.11 1.80
C GLU A 66 0.90 -4.51 0.45
N LEU A 67 0.03 -4.94 -0.43
CA LEU A 67 0.32 -5.28 -1.82
C LEU A 67 -0.42 -4.30 -2.72
N PHE A 68 0.26 -3.78 -3.72
CA PHE A 68 -0.32 -2.96 -4.78
C PHE A 68 -0.22 -3.74 -6.09
N ASN A 69 -1.36 -4.10 -6.64
CA ASN A 69 -1.46 -4.86 -7.87
C ASN A 69 -2.04 -3.95 -8.96
N THR A 70 -1.25 -3.68 -9.99
CA THR A 70 -1.69 -2.94 -11.17
C THR A 70 -2.44 -3.89 -12.08
N LEU A 71 -3.72 -3.57 -12.39
CA LEU A 71 -4.63 -4.50 -13.08
C LEU A 71 -4.67 -4.28 -14.60
N ASN A 72 -4.34 -3.08 -15.07
CA ASN A 72 -4.49 -2.70 -16.49
C ASN A 72 -3.24 -2.06 -17.09
N ALA A 73 -2.08 -2.60 -16.80
CA ALA A 73 -0.87 -2.18 -17.51
C ALA A 73 -1.01 -2.59 -18.98
N LEU A 74 -1.21 -1.62 -19.87
CA LEU A 74 -1.55 -1.78 -21.29
C LEU A 74 -0.65 -2.76 -22.07
N TYR A 75 0.61 -2.90 -21.66
CA TYR A 75 1.58 -3.73 -22.36
C TYR A 75 2.13 -4.89 -21.51
N TYR A 76 1.81 -4.98 -20.22
CA TYR A 76 2.49 -5.89 -19.28
C TYR A 76 1.55 -6.81 -18.52
N GLY A 77 0.23 -6.64 -18.70
CA GLY A 77 -0.77 -7.36 -17.91
C GLY A 77 -0.76 -6.94 -16.44
N GLN A 78 -1.29 -7.82 -15.60
CA GLN A 78 -1.31 -7.62 -14.15
C GLN A 78 0.06 -7.86 -13.54
N TYR A 79 0.48 -7.01 -12.59
CA TYR A 79 1.70 -7.22 -11.83
C TYR A 79 1.66 -6.53 -10.46
N ILE A 80 2.43 -7.07 -9.51
CA ILE A 80 2.62 -6.44 -8.20
C ILE A 80 3.60 -5.29 -8.38
N SER A 81 3.07 -4.06 -8.29
CA SER A 81 3.86 -2.83 -8.45
C SER A 81 4.53 -2.38 -7.17
N GLU A 82 3.97 -2.73 -6.00
CA GLU A 82 4.56 -2.36 -4.71
C GLU A 82 4.20 -3.34 -3.60
N LEU A 83 5.19 -3.61 -2.74
CA LEU A 83 5.07 -4.40 -1.52
C LEU A 83 5.54 -3.55 -0.34
N ARG A 84 4.72 -3.47 0.74
CA ARG A 84 5.02 -2.69 1.95
C ARG A 84 4.78 -3.50 3.21
N PRO A 85 5.73 -4.34 3.66
CA PRO A 85 5.70 -4.88 5.00
C PRO A 85 5.99 -3.78 6.04
N GLU A 86 5.29 -3.84 7.15
CA GLU A 86 5.43 -2.91 8.28
C GLU A 86 5.30 -3.68 9.59
N ILE A 87 6.16 -3.37 10.56
CA ILE A 87 6.06 -3.84 11.94
C ILE A 87 6.14 -2.65 12.87
N GLY A 88 5.37 -2.66 13.93
CA GLY A 88 5.34 -1.54 14.86
C GLY A 88 4.80 -1.89 16.23
N LEU A 89 4.95 -0.91 17.11
CA LEU A 89 4.43 -0.92 18.47
C LEU A 89 3.39 0.19 18.60
N GLN A 90 2.26 -0.14 19.18
CA GLN A 90 1.18 0.78 19.49
C GLN A 90 1.02 0.86 21.00
N TRP A 91 1.30 2.02 21.56
CA TRP A 91 1.18 2.27 22.99
C TRP A 91 -0.06 3.13 23.27
N LYS A 92 -1.01 2.58 24.02
CA LYS A 92 -2.18 3.29 24.53
C LYS A 92 -1.80 4.01 25.81
N VAL A 93 -1.35 5.25 25.73
CA VAL A 93 -0.95 6.07 26.90
C VAL A 93 -2.13 6.25 27.84
N ASN A 94 -3.34 6.49 27.30
CA ASN A 94 -4.60 6.54 28.01
C ASN A 94 -5.76 6.28 27.04
N LYS A 95 -7.03 6.46 27.49
CA LYS A 95 -8.22 6.21 26.66
C LYS A 95 -8.30 7.08 25.40
N LYS A 96 -7.65 8.24 25.40
CA LYS A 96 -7.70 9.23 24.31
C LYS A 96 -6.40 9.31 23.51
N ASN A 97 -5.28 8.84 24.05
CA ASN A 97 -3.96 9.07 23.49
C ASN A 97 -3.29 7.75 23.11
N THR A 98 -2.88 7.64 21.86
CA THR A 98 -2.16 6.49 21.34
C THR A 98 -0.91 6.95 20.61
N LEU A 99 0.24 6.37 20.97
CA LEU A 99 1.51 6.55 20.30
C LEU A 99 1.84 5.30 19.47
N ASN A 100 2.18 5.48 18.20
CA ASN A 100 2.60 4.38 17.33
C ASN A 100 4.01 4.64 16.83
N LEU A 101 4.87 3.65 17.00
CA LEU A 101 6.20 3.60 16.39
C LEU A 101 6.23 2.42 15.44
N ALA A 102 6.54 2.63 14.17
CA ALA A 102 6.59 1.56 13.18
C ALA A 102 7.77 1.71 12.24
N TYR A 103 8.26 0.57 11.78
CA TYR A 103 9.23 0.46 10.71
C TYR A 103 8.54 -0.15 9.50
N ARG A 104 8.68 0.50 8.35
CA ARG A 104 8.14 0.07 7.05
C ARG A 104 9.26 -0.06 6.04
N TYR A 105 9.24 -1.17 5.32
CA TYR A 105 10.04 -1.34 4.12
C TYR A 105 9.15 -1.22 2.89
N ASN A 106 9.52 -0.37 1.95
CA ASN A 106 8.80 -0.22 0.68
C ASN A 106 9.67 -0.81 -0.43
N TYR A 107 9.14 -1.82 -1.09
CA TYR A 107 9.69 -2.40 -2.31
C TYR A 107 8.77 -2.01 -3.45
N LYS A 108 9.24 -1.18 -4.36
CA LYS A 108 8.50 -0.77 -5.55
C LYS A 108 9.16 -1.32 -6.80
N TYR A 109 8.36 -1.92 -7.66
CA TYR A 109 8.75 -2.41 -8.97
C TYR A 109 8.03 -1.58 -10.04
N ASP A 110 8.79 -0.98 -10.94
CA ASP A 110 8.30 -0.14 -12.02
C ASP A 110 8.79 -0.69 -13.36
N ARG A 111 7.90 -0.72 -14.32
CA ARG A 111 8.18 -1.15 -15.70
C ARG A 111 7.92 0.02 -16.63
N LYS A 112 8.89 0.36 -17.47
CA LYS A 112 8.76 1.42 -18.46
C LYS A 112 9.16 0.90 -19.82
N ILE A 113 8.37 1.26 -20.84
CA ILE A 113 8.77 1.14 -22.24
C ILE A 113 9.42 2.46 -22.63
N THR A 114 10.64 2.38 -23.13
CA THR A 114 11.36 3.50 -23.73
C THR A 114 11.49 3.19 -25.21
N MET A 115 11.00 4.09 -26.05
CA MET A 115 11.30 4.02 -27.50
C MET A 115 12.74 4.43 -27.72
N LEU A 116 13.49 3.58 -28.40
CA LEU A 116 14.88 3.86 -28.80
C LEU A 116 14.86 4.63 -30.12
N ASP A 117 15.94 5.38 -30.39
CA ASP A 117 16.10 6.20 -31.60
C ASP A 117 16.04 5.40 -32.92
N ASN A 118 16.25 4.08 -32.83
CA ASN A 118 16.12 3.14 -33.96
C ASN A 118 14.70 2.62 -34.19
N GLY A 119 13.67 3.16 -33.50
CA GLY A 119 12.29 2.72 -33.57
C GLY A 119 11.96 1.45 -32.80
N ASN A 120 12.91 0.82 -32.13
CA ASN A 120 12.69 -0.33 -31.28
C ASN A 120 12.22 0.09 -29.89
N ALA A 121 11.34 -0.72 -29.26
CA ALA A 121 10.92 -0.52 -27.88
C ALA A 121 11.80 -1.33 -26.91
N ALA A 122 12.37 -0.67 -25.91
CA ALA A 122 13.09 -1.33 -24.83
C ALA A 122 12.25 -1.34 -23.55
N LEU A 123 12.16 -2.51 -22.92
CA LEU A 123 11.53 -2.69 -21.62
C LEU A 123 12.56 -2.46 -20.52
N THR A 124 12.40 -1.41 -19.75
CA THR A 124 13.27 -1.10 -18.61
C THR A 124 12.58 -1.46 -17.31
N HIS A 125 13.30 -2.16 -16.44
CA HIS A 125 12.86 -2.53 -15.09
C HIS A 125 13.56 -1.64 -14.07
N SER A 126 12.82 -1.06 -13.15
CA SER A 126 13.35 -0.25 -12.06
C SER A 126 12.86 -0.79 -10.71
N TYR A 127 13.79 -0.93 -9.77
CA TYR A 127 13.50 -1.37 -8.41
C TYR A 127 13.86 -0.24 -7.43
N ILE A 128 12.91 0.12 -6.57
CA ILE A 128 13.10 1.15 -5.56
C ILE A 128 12.90 0.54 -4.18
N HIS A 129 13.91 0.66 -3.33
CA HIS A 129 13.91 0.20 -1.95
C HIS A 129 13.93 1.41 -1.02
N LYS A 130 12.98 1.50 -0.09
CA LYS A 130 12.93 2.58 0.90
C LYS A 130 12.66 2.01 2.29
N HIS A 131 13.43 2.46 3.26
CA HIS A 131 13.26 2.20 4.67
C HIS A 131 12.64 3.44 5.32
N VAL A 132 11.55 3.26 6.06
CA VAL A 132 10.79 4.38 6.64
C VAL A 132 10.50 4.09 8.10
N MET A 133 10.93 4.98 8.99
CA MET A 133 10.50 5.01 10.38
C MET A 133 9.28 5.94 10.49
N LEU A 134 8.24 5.47 11.14
CA LEU A 134 6.99 6.18 11.32
C LEU A 134 6.74 6.39 12.81
N LEU A 135 6.59 7.64 13.22
CA LEU A 135 6.09 8.01 14.55
C LEU A 135 4.75 8.71 14.35
N THR A 136 3.70 8.17 14.96
CA THR A 136 2.35 8.72 14.84
C THR A 136 1.74 8.86 16.23
N TYR A 137 1.27 10.05 16.53
CA TYR A 137 0.46 10.32 17.70
C TYR A 137 -1.00 10.51 17.30
N LYS A 138 -1.90 9.79 17.97
CA LYS A 138 -3.34 9.87 17.74
C LYS A 138 -4.03 10.33 19.01
N PHE A 139 -4.86 11.36 18.87
CA PHE A 139 -5.73 11.87 19.92
C PHE A 139 -7.19 11.68 19.52
N ASP A 140 -7.95 11.00 20.36
CA ASP A 140 -9.39 10.80 20.19
C ASP A 140 -10.15 11.75 21.17
N TRP A 141 -11.03 12.58 20.65
CA TRP A 141 -11.85 13.58 21.39
C TRP A 141 -12.88 12.95 22.31
#